data_f67dc1c781f79826cc9467ff06726e97
#
_entry.id   f67dc1c781f79826cc9467ff06726e97
#
_cell.length_a   1.000
_cell.length_b   1.000
_cell.length_c   1.000
_cell.angle_alpha   90.00
_cell.angle_beta   90.00
_cell.angle_gamma   90.00
#
_symmetry.space_group_name_H-M   'P 1'
#
loop_
_entity.id
_entity.type
_entity.pdbx_description
1 polymer ?
#
loop_
_entity_poly.entity_id
_entity_poly.type
_entity_poly.pdbx_seq_one_letter_code
_entity_poly.pdbx_strand_id
1 'polypeptide(L)'
;MSPARKYLLTIAVQSILAGVLLWVGGLVWGTIAGELVSEDLVGSDLDSSIFAAWAVSLAVVIGVLATRIWGRRLLGTLGAVVAAAGVYSLIILDKDGLNALWIFALVLSSGLVITNLFIVFSSKNWPTLSGKYSRSVPPEQDAWTLLDSGVDPTVESDPDKPRSHD
;
A
#
# COMPACT_ATOMS: atom_id res chain seq x y z
N MET A 1 -16.61 -4.69 -9.35
CA MET A 1 -15.52 -5.16 -8.47
C MET A 1 -15.65 -4.47 -7.12
N SER A 2 -15.66 -5.20 -6.01
CA SER A 2 -15.84 -4.62 -4.67
C SER A 2 -14.64 -3.75 -4.26
N PRO A 3 -14.84 -2.71 -3.41
CA PRO A 3 -13.74 -1.86 -2.94
C PRO A 3 -12.61 -2.65 -2.25
N ALA A 4 -12.96 -3.69 -1.51
CA ALA A 4 -11.98 -4.57 -0.85
C ALA A 4 -11.11 -5.34 -1.86
N ARG A 5 -11.69 -5.83 -2.94
CA ARG A 5 -10.93 -6.51 -4.01
C ARG A 5 -9.98 -5.56 -4.73
N LYS A 6 -10.43 -4.32 -5.02
CA LYS A 6 -9.56 -3.30 -5.61
C LYS A 6 -8.37 -2.99 -4.71
N TYR A 7 -8.62 -2.85 -3.42
CA TYR A 7 -7.58 -2.62 -2.41
C TYR A 7 -6.54 -3.74 -2.40
N LEU A 8 -6.97 -5.00 -2.23
CA LEU A 8 -6.07 -6.16 -2.18
C LEU A 8 -5.27 -6.31 -3.48
N LEU A 9 -5.93 -6.12 -4.62
CA LEU A 9 -5.28 -6.23 -5.93
C LEU A 9 -4.21 -5.14 -6.10
N THR A 10 -4.48 -3.90 -5.70
CA THR A 10 -3.50 -2.80 -5.79
C THR A 10 -2.28 -3.09 -4.92
N ILE A 11 -2.49 -3.53 -3.68
CA ILE A 11 -1.41 -3.90 -2.77
C ILE A 11 -0.59 -5.06 -3.34
N ALA A 12 -1.24 -6.10 -3.86
CA ALA A 12 -0.56 -7.25 -4.46
C ALA A 12 0.27 -6.84 -5.69
N VAL A 13 -0.31 -6.06 -6.60
CA VAL A 13 0.39 -5.57 -7.80
C VAL A 13 1.60 -4.73 -7.41
N GLN A 14 1.44 -3.80 -6.48
CA GLN A 14 2.55 -2.95 -6.04
C GLN A 14 3.67 -3.76 -5.36
N SER A 15 3.32 -4.74 -4.52
CA SER A 15 4.30 -5.63 -3.89
C SER A 15 5.07 -6.45 -4.90
N ILE A 16 4.37 -6.99 -5.91
CA ILE A 16 5.00 -7.76 -6.99
C ILE A 16 5.93 -6.87 -7.82
N LEU A 17 5.47 -5.70 -8.25
CA LEU A 17 6.29 -4.76 -9.03
C LEU A 17 7.55 -4.36 -8.28
N ALA A 18 7.43 -3.95 -7.01
CA ALA A 18 8.57 -3.55 -6.20
C ALA A 18 9.52 -4.73 -5.92
N GLY A 19 8.98 -5.92 -5.62
CA GLY A 19 9.78 -7.11 -5.39
C GLY A 19 10.55 -7.57 -6.64
N VAL A 20 9.90 -7.56 -7.80
CA VAL A 20 10.54 -7.89 -9.08
C VAL A 20 11.64 -6.87 -9.42
N LEU A 21 11.41 -5.58 -9.18
CA LEU A 21 12.40 -4.54 -9.43
C LEU A 21 13.62 -4.67 -8.52
N LEU A 22 13.43 -4.98 -7.24
CA LEU A 22 14.53 -5.25 -6.31
C LEU A 22 15.34 -6.47 -6.75
N TRP A 23 14.66 -7.53 -7.23
CA TRP A 23 15.33 -8.70 -7.77
C TRP A 23 16.10 -8.38 -9.07
N VAL A 24 15.49 -7.66 -10.00
CA VAL A 24 16.12 -7.21 -11.26
C VAL A 24 17.33 -6.32 -10.98
N GLY A 25 17.27 -5.47 -9.94
CA GLY A 25 18.39 -4.64 -9.51
C GLY A 25 19.63 -5.44 -9.08
N GLY A 26 19.46 -6.68 -8.65
CA GLY A 26 20.56 -7.59 -8.32
C GLY A 26 21.14 -8.36 -9.53
N LEU A 27 20.58 -8.17 -10.72
CA LEU A 27 21.07 -8.83 -11.94
C LEU A 27 22.15 -7.99 -12.63
N VAL A 28 22.96 -8.64 -13.47
CA VAL A 28 23.94 -7.98 -14.32
C VAL A 28 23.23 -7.31 -15.49
N TRP A 29 23.32 -5.97 -15.55
CA TRP A 29 22.68 -5.14 -16.58
C TRP A 29 23.57 -4.88 -17.79
N GLY A 30 24.86 -5.10 -17.64
CA GLY A 30 25.82 -4.90 -18.72
C GLY A 30 27.23 -5.25 -18.28
N THR A 31 28.18 -5.00 -19.15
CA THR A 31 29.63 -5.19 -18.89
C THR A 31 30.39 -4.02 -19.45
N ILE A 32 31.33 -3.49 -18.68
CA ILE A 32 32.31 -2.50 -19.18
C ILE A 32 33.57 -3.25 -19.56
N ALA A 33 34.01 -3.09 -20.80
CA ALA A 33 35.29 -3.63 -21.26
C ALA A 33 36.41 -2.73 -20.71
N GLY A 34 37.15 -3.22 -19.73
CA GLY A 34 38.39 -2.61 -19.28
C GLY A 34 39.58 -3.15 -20.08
N GLU A 35 40.74 -2.45 -20.04
CA GLU A 35 41.96 -2.88 -20.78
C GLU A 35 42.49 -4.26 -20.35
N LEU A 36 42.23 -4.71 -19.15
CA LEU A 36 42.75 -5.98 -18.59
C LEU A 36 41.63 -6.92 -18.10
N VAL A 37 40.48 -6.41 -17.68
CA VAL A 37 39.37 -7.20 -17.12
C VAL A 37 38.05 -6.54 -17.50
N SER A 38 37.05 -7.34 -17.91
CA SER A 38 35.68 -6.88 -18.03
C SER A 38 35.01 -6.87 -16.65
N GLU A 39 34.34 -5.78 -16.29
CA GLU A 39 33.61 -5.64 -15.04
C GLU A 39 32.11 -5.73 -15.29
N ASP A 40 31.44 -6.57 -14.50
CA ASP A 40 29.99 -6.73 -14.57
C ASP A 40 29.31 -5.55 -13.87
N LEU A 41 28.37 -4.90 -14.59
CA LEU A 41 27.56 -3.83 -14.06
C LEU A 41 26.27 -4.41 -13.46
N VAL A 42 26.19 -4.44 -12.13
CA VAL A 42 24.98 -4.82 -11.43
C VAL A 42 24.06 -3.63 -11.31
N GLY A 43 22.75 -3.82 -11.50
CA GLY A 43 21.78 -2.72 -11.51
C GLY A 43 21.76 -1.89 -10.22
N SER A 44 22.01 -2.50 -9.05
CA SER A 44 22.08 -1.81 -7.76
C SER A 44 23.29 -0.86 -7.64
N ASP A 45 24.35 -1.10 -8.39
CA ASP A 45 25.61 -0.35 -8.31
C ASP A 45 25.63 0.83 -9.29
N LEU A 46 24.79 0.77 -10.32
CA LEU A 46 24.68 1.83 -11.33
C LEU A 46 24.17 3.14 -10.73
N ASP A 47 23.14 3.06 -9.92
CA ASP A 47 22.57 4.24 -9.21
C ASP A 47 21.79 3.77 -7.97
N SER A 48 22.36 4.05 -6.80
CA SER A 48 21.73 3.72 -5.50
C SER A 48 20.38 4.40 -5.28
N SER A 49 20.10 5.53 -5.95
CA SER A 49 18.82 6.24 -5.84
C SER A 49 17.68 5.44 -6.48
N ILE A 50 17.95 4.73 -7.56
CA ILE A 50 16.99 3.86 -8.25
C ILE A 50 16.60 2.71 -7.32
N PHE A 51 17.59 2.03 -6.74
CA PHE A 51 17.35 0.93 -5.82
C PHE A 51 16.60 1.38 -4.56
N ALA A 52 16.98 2.54 -4.00
CA ALA A 52 16.30 3.14 -2.87
C ALA A 52 14.83 3.47 -3.20
N ALA A 53 14.52 3.96 -4.41
CA ALA A 53 13.16 4.24 -4.83
C ALA A 53 12.28 2.98 -4.87
N TRP A 54 12.83 1.85 -5.29
CA TRP A 54 12.12 0.56 -5.29
C TRP A 54 11.89 0.03 -3.87
N ALA A 55 12.90 0.15 -2.99
CA ALA A 55 12.79 -0.23 -1.59
C ALA A 55 11.76 0.62 -0.84
N VAL A 56 11.74 1.94 -1.07
CA VAL A 56 10.71 2.84 -0.51
C VAL A 56 9.33 2.46 -1.02
N SER A 57 9.19 2.11 -2.30
CA SER A 57 7.90 1.66 -2.86
C SER A 57 7.37 0.41 -2.17
N LEU A 58 8.25 -0.51 -1.75
CA LEU A 58 7.86 -1.67 -0.94
C LEU A 58 7.46 -1.26 0.49
N ALA A 59 8.18 -0.32 1.10
CA ALA A 59 7.85 0.22 2.42
C ALA A 59 6.49 0.95 2.43
N VAL A 60 6.12 1.62 1.33
CA VAL A 60 4.80 2.25 1.15
C VAL A 60 3.67 1.21 1.27
N VAL A 61 3.87 -0.01 0.77
CA VAL A 61 2.88 -1.10 0.92
C VAL A 61 2.58 -1.36 2.39
N ILE A 62 3.61 -1.50 3.22
CA ILE A 62 3.47 -1.75 4.66
C ILE A 62 2.77 -0.56 5.33
N GLY A 63 3.17 0.66 4.98
CA GLY A 63 2.57 1.88 5.50
C GLY A 63 1.09 2.02 5.13
N VAL A 64 0.71 1.69 3.90
CA VAL A 64 -0.69 1.73 3.43
C VAL A 64 -1.55 0.71 4.16
N LEU A 65 -1.01 -0.46 4.51
CA LEU A 65 -1.71 -1.46 5.32
C LEU A 65 -1.95 -0.96 6.75
N ALA A 66 -0.99 -0.25 7.33
CA ALA A 66 -1.03 0.20 8.73
C ALA A 66 -1.83 1.50 8.93
N THR A 67 -2.08 2.29 7.86
CA THR A 67 -2.62 3.65 8.01
C THR A 67 -4.09 3.77 7.59
N ARG A 68 -4.74 4.86 8.07
CA ARG A 68 -6.08 5.28 7.67
C ARG A 68 -6.04 6.11 6.38
N ILE A 69 -7.20 6.59 5.94
CA ILE A 69 -7.40 7.30 4.65
C ILE A 69 -6.35 8.41 4.40
N TRP A 70 -6.11 9.28 5.37
CA TRP A 70 -5.14 10.38 5.23
C TRP A 70 -3.70 9.87 5.11
N GLY A 71 -3.31 8.91 5.94
CA GLY A 71 -1.98 8.30 5.88
C GLY A 71 -1.74 7.59 4.55
N ARG A 72 -2.74 6.87 4.02
CA ARG A 72 -2.67 6.20 2.71
C ARG A 72 -2.44 7.18 1.58
N ARG A 73 -3.12 8.34 1.59
CA ARG A 73 -2.91 9.38 0.59
C ARG A 73 -1.53 9.98 0.67
N LEU A 74 -1.08 10.32 1.87
CA LEU A 74 0.24 10.88 2.09
C LEU A 74 1.33 9.91 1.65
N LEU A 75 1.23 8.64 2.03
CA LEU A 75 2.17 7.60 1.63
C LEU A 75 2.11 7.32 0.12
N GLY A 76 0.91 7.30 -0.47
CA GLY A 76 0.75 7.14 -1.92
C GLY A 76 1.38 8.31 -2.69
N THR A 77 1.20 9.56 -2.21
CA THR A 77 1.83 10.73 -2.83
C THR A 77 3.35 10.68 -2.71
N LEU A 78 3.86 10.38 -1.51
CA LEU A 78 5.29 10.21 -1.30
C LEU A 78 5.86 9.11 -2.18
N GLY A 79 5.20 7.94 -2.22
CA GLY A 79 5.59 6.82 -3.08
C GLY A 79 5.57 7.18 -4.56
N ALA A 80 4.58 7.96 -5.02
CA ALA A 80 4.52 8.43 -6.41
C ALA A 80 5.68 9.36 -6.77
N VAL A 81 6.03 10.30 -5.87
CA VAL A 81 7.17 11.22 -6.07
C VAL A 81 8.49 10.44 -6.13
N VAL A 82 8.71 9.54 -5.17
CA VAL A 82 9.93 8.74 -5.11
C VAL A 82 10.04 7.79 -6.32
N ALA A 83 8.95 7.13 -6.71
CA ALA A 83 8.93 6.26 -7.89
C ALA A 83 9.17 7.07 -9.18
N ALA A 84 8.62 8.29 -9.30
CA ALA A 84 8.86 9.16 -10.43
C ALA A 84 10.33 9.64 -10.48
N ALA A 85 10.95 9.92 -9.34
CA ALA A 85 12.38 10.21 -9.27
C ALA A 85 13.22 9.01 -9.74
N GLY A 86 12.88 7.78 -9.34
CA GLY A 86 13.54 6.56 -9.83
C GLY A 86 13.39 6.36 -11.35
N VAL A 87 12.20 6.65 -11.90
CA VAL A 87 11.97 6.64 -13.36
C VAL A 87 12.85 7.68 -14.06
N TYR A 88 12.92 8.88 -13.50
CA TYR A 88 13.78 9.95 -14.02
C TYR A 88 15.26 9.56 -14.03
N SER A 89 15.77 8.98 -12.92
CA SER A 89 17.15 8.47 -12.86
C SER A 89 17.41 7.39 -13.92
N LEU A 90 16.47 6.47 -14.15
CA LEU A 90 16.59 5.47 -15.22
C LEU A 90 16.63 6.09 -16.64
N ILE A 91 15.94 7.21 -16.86
CA ILE A 91 15.93 7.89 -18.16
C ILE A 91 17.27 8.58 -18.43
N ILE A 92 17.88 9.21 -17.41
CA ILE A 92 19.15 9.95 -17.56
C ILE A 92 20.38 9.05 -17.43
N LEU A 93 20.21 7.79 -16.99
CA LEU A 93 21.30 6.82 -16.86
C LEU A 93 22.03 6.68 -18.19
N ASP A 94 23.36 6.64 -18.15
CA ASP A 94 24.16 6.30 -19.32
C ASP A 94 23.84 4.85 -19.73
N LYS A 95 23.59 4.64 -21.03
CA LYS A 95 23.08 3.39 -21.58
C LYS A 95 24.16 2.59 -22.32
N ASP A 96 25.36 3.13 -22.37
CA ASP A 96 26.46 2.48 -23.06
C ASP A 96 26.84 1.19 -22.34
N GLY A 97 26.80 0.09 -23.07
CA GLY A 97 27.08 -1.25 -22.53
C GLY A 97 25.91 -1.92 -21.77
N LEU A 98 24.76 -1.25 -21.58
CA LEU A 98 23.60 -1.84 -20.91
C LEU A 98 22.79 -2.76 -21.84
N ASN A 99 22.28 -3.84 -21.26
CA ASN A 99 21.35 -4.76 -21.93
C ASN A 99 19.88 -4.28 -21.78
N ALA A 100 18.91 -5.07 -22.29
CA ALA A 100 17.50 -4.70 -22.28
C ALA A 100 16.86 -4.64 -20.87
N LEU A 101 17.55 -5.03 -19.79
CA LEU A 101 16.99 -5.02 -18.43
C LEU A 101 16.66 -3.61 -17.96
N TRP A 102 17.40 -2.59 -18.40
CA TRP A 102 17.08 -1.22 -18.05
C TRP A 102 15.72 -0.76 -18.60
N ILE A 103 15.34 -1.20 -19.82
CA ILE A 103 14.02 -0.93 -20.40
C ILE A 103 12.94 -1.62 -19.55
N PHE A 104 13.19 -2.88 -19.20
CA PHE A 104 12.28 -3.64 -18.36
C PHE A 104 12.08 -2.97 -16.99
N ALA A 105 13.16 -2.53 -16.36
CA ALA A 105 13.11 -1.78 -15.11
C ALA A 105 12.34 -0.44 -15.25
N LEU A 106 12.53 0.27 -16.38
CA LEU A 106 11.82 1.51 -16.67
C LEU A 106 10.30 1.29 -16.78
N VAL A 107 9.87 0.26 -17.48
CA VAL A 107 8.45 -0.09 -17.64
C VAL A 107 7.82 -0.45 -16.27
N LEU A 108 8.49 -1.31 -15.50
CA LEU A 108 7.98 -1.71 -14.18
C LEU A 108 7.97 -0.54 -13.18
N SER A 109 8.99 0.32 -13.20
CA SER A 109 9.05 1.52 -12.35
C SER A 109 7.94 2.52 -12.70
N SER A 110 7.61 2.67 -13.98
CA SER A 110 6.45 3.44 -14.42
C SER A 110 5.14 2.86 -13.88
N GLY A 111 5.04 1.53 -13.81
CA GLY A 111 3.93 0.82 -13.14
C GLY A 111 3.81 1.16 -11.66
N LEU A 112 4.94 1.33 -10.94
CA LEU A 112 4.93 1.79 -9.54
C LEU A 112 4.37 3.20 -9.40
N VAL A 113 4.70 4.12 -10.29
CA VAL A 113 4.10 5.47 -10.30
C VAL A 113 2.58 5.38 -10.43
N ILE A 114 2.10 4.60 -11.40
CA ILE A 114 0.66 4.42 -11.66
C ILE A 114 -0.05 3.82 -10.44
N THR A 115 0.51 2.78 -9.84
CA THR A 115 -0.10 2.13 -8.66
C THR A 115 -0.12 3.07 -7.45
N ASN A 116 0.92 3.85 -7.21
CA ASN A 116 0.95 4.85 -6.14
C ASN A 116 -0.09 5.96 -6.37
N LEU A 117 -0.23 6.47 -7.60
CA LEU A 117 -1.30 7.43 -7.95
C LEU A 117 -2.69 6.81 -7.74
N PHE A 118 -2.87 5.55 -8.12
CA PHE A 118 -4.13 4.85 -7.88
C PHE A 118 -4.46 4.74 -6.38
N ILE A 119 -3.47 4.53 -5.51
CA ILE A 119 -3.63 4.56 -4.04
C ILE A 119 -4.16 5.92 -3.59
N VAL A 120 -3.57 7.03 -4.08
CA VAL A 120 -3.99 8.39 -3.72
C VAL A 120 -5.47 8.63 -4.03
N PHE A 121 -5.90 8.29 -5.24
CA PHE A 121 -7.26 8.57 -5.70
C PHE A 121 -8.30 7.58 -5.17
N SER A 122 -7.94 6.31 -5.01
CA SER A 122 -8.89 5.24 -4.63
C SER A 122 -9.02 5.03 -3.13
N SER A 123 -8.10 5.54 -2.31
CA SER A 123 -8.03 5.31 -0.86
C SER A 123 -9.28 5.72 -0.08
N LYS A 124 -10.08 6.64 -0.62
CA LYS A 124 -11.36 7.09 -0.01
C LYS A 124 -12.36 5.94 0.18
N ASN A 125 -12.40 5.05 -0.80
CA ASN A 125 -13.40 4.00 -0.90
C ASN A 125 -12.92 2.66 -0.31
N TRP A 126 -11.73 2.63 0.27
CA TRP A 126 -11.12 1.40 0.78
C TRP A 126 -11.53 1.12 2.21
N PRO A 127 -11.69 -0.16 2.59
CA PRO A 127 -12.07 -0.55 3.94
C PRO A 127 -11.00 -0.09 4.94
N THR A 128 -11.47 0.40 6.10
CA THR A 128 -10.62 0.69 7.26
C THR A 128 -10.78 -0.43 8.28
N LEU A 129 -9.68 -0.86 8.89
CA LEU A 129 -9.71 -1.92 9.91
C LEU A 129 -10.62 -1.55 11.10
N SER A 130 -10.72 -0.24 11.42
CA SER A 130 -11.57 0.24 12.52
C SER A 130 -13.08 0.09 12.25
N GLY A 131 -13.52 0.04 10.98
CA GLY A 131 -14.94 -0.13 10.66
C GLY A 131 -15.49 -1.51 11.04
N LYS A 132 -14.62 -2.50 11.18
CA LYS A 132 -15.02 -3.87 11.57
C LYS A 132 -15.24 -4.00 13.09
N TYR A 133 -14.70 -3.08 13.86
CA TYR A 133 -14.81 -3.04 15.33
C TYR A 133 -15.70 -1.91 15.84
N SER A 134 -16.21 -1.06 14.96
CA SER A 134 -17.31 -0.15 15.31
C SER A 134 -18.55 -1.03 15.45
N ARG A 135 -18.76 -1.55 16.65
CA ARG A 135 -20.08 -2.00 17.04
C ARG A 135 -21.00 -0.81 16.80
N SER A 136 -21.90 -0.89 15.84
CA SER A 136 -23.06 -0.04 15.80
C SER A 136 -23.90 -0.41 17.03
N VAL A 137 -23.56 0.17 18.17
CA VAL A 137 -24.47 0.19 19.29
C VAL A 137 -25.62 1.08 18.80
N PRO A 138 -26.86 0.58 18.71
CA PRO A 138 -27.99 1.43 18.39
C PRO A 138 -27.99 2.57 19.42
N PRO A 139 -28.22 3.83 19.00
CA PRO A 139 -28.14 4.98 19.91
C PRO A 139 -29.11 4.95 21.09
N GLU A 140 -30.01 3.99 21.12
CA GLU A 140 -31.07 3.88 22.15
C GLU A 140 -30.74 3.01 23.37
N GLN A 141 -29.58 2.34 23.39
CA GLN A 141 -29.25 1.52 24.56
C GLN A 141 -27.78 1.59 24.88
N ASP A 142 -27.37 2.73 25.39
CA ASP A 142 -26.15 2.79 26.18
C ASP A 142 -26.42 1.94 27.45
N ALA A 143 -25.77 0.77 27.57
CA ALA A 143 -25.99 -0.14 28.70
C ALA A 143 -25.79 0.57 30.07
N TRP A 144 -24.98 1.63 30.05
CA TRP A 144 -24.78 2.50 31.19
C TRP A 144 -26.02 3.35 31.51
N THR A 145 -26.70 3.88 30.51
CA THR A 145 -27.93 4.65 30.67
C THR A 145 -29.07 3.79 31.24
N LEU A 146 -29.12 2.51 30.84
CA LEU A 146 -30.08 1.54 31.36
C LEU A 146 -29.77 1.20 32.84
N LEU A 147 -28.49 1.02 33.18
CA LEU A 147 -28.05 0.82 34.59
C LEU A 147 -28.33 2.04 35.46
N ASP A 148 -28.08 3.25 34.95
CA ASP A 148 -28.36 4.51 35.67
C ASP A 148 -29.88 4.75 35.85
N SER A 149 -30.72 4.23 34.95
CA SER A 149 -32.18 4.28 35.08
C SER A 149 -32.75 3.20 36.00
N GLY A 150 -31.90 2.32 36.55
CA GLY A 150 -32.31 1.25 37.48
C GLY A 150 -33.00 0.07 36.78
N VAL A 151 -32.97 0.01 35.47
CA VAL A 151 -33.52 -1.10 34.73
C VAL A 151 -32.45 -2.19 34.59
N ASP A 152 -32.66 -3.34 35.20
CA ASP A 152 -31.76 -4.49 35.07
C ASP A 152 -31.93 -5.14 33.69
N PRO A 153 -30.92 -5.07 32.81
CA PRO A 153 -31.00 -5.63 31.47
C PRO A 153 -30.98 -7.17 31.45
N THR A 154 -30.79 -7.81 32.61
CA THR A 154 -30.80 -9.26 32.76
C THR A 154 -32.16 -9.83 33.13
N VAL A 155 -33.12 -8.97 33.47
CA VAL A 155 -34.49 -9.40 33.69
C VAL A 155 -35.18 -9.55 32.37
N GLU A 156 -35.21 -10.78 31.88
CA GLU A 156 -35.96 -11.18 30.69
C GLU A 156 -37.41 -10.75 30.90
N SER A 157 -37.92 -9.87 30.04
CA SER A 157 -39.33 -9.44 30.11
C SER A 157 -40.19 -10.67 29.87
N ASP A 158 -40.78 -11.18 30.96
CA ASP A 158 -41.77 -12.27 30.92
C ASP A 158 -42.95 -11.83 30.04
N PRO A 159 -43.15 -12.47 28.86
CA PRO A 159 -44.20 -12.08 27.93
C PRO A 159 -45.63 -12.33 28.49
N ASP A 160 -45.75 -13.03 29.61
CA ASP A 160 -47.05 -13.46 30.16
C ASP A 160 -47.56 -12.57 31.32
N LYS A 161 -46.93 -11.44 31.64
CA LYS A 161 -47.41 -10.54 32.69
C LYS A 161 -48.53 -9.67 32.16
N PRO A 162 -49.81 -9.85 32.59
CA PRO A 162 -50.93 -9.06 32.16
C PRO A 162 -50.72 -7.59 32.55
N ARG A 163 -50.82 -6.67 31.59
CA ARG A 163 -50.79 -5.22 31.82
C ARG A 163 -52.04 -4.86 32.63
N SER A 164 -51.85 -4.51 33.91
CA SER A 164 -52.90 -3.90 34.68
C SER A 164 -53.16 -2.50 34.12
N HIS A 165 -54.29 -2.34 33.47
CA HIS A 165 -54.88 -1.05 33.16
C HIS A 165 -55.60 -0.57 34.42
N ASP A 166 -55.09 0.47 35.08
CA ASP A 166 -55.79 1.39 35.93
C ASP A 166 -55.69 2.79 35.37
#